data_5ecfb1ac309546314fd7aa5f6b957342
#
_entry.id   5ecfb1ac309546314fd7aa5f6b957342
#
_cell.length_a   1.000
_cell.length_b   1.000
_cell.length_c   1.000
_cell.angle_alpha   90.00
_cell.angle_beta   90.00
_cell.angle_gamma   90.00
#
_symmetry.space_group_name_H-M   'P 1'
#
loop_
_entity.id
_entity.type
_entity.pdbx_description
1 polymer ?
#
loop_
_entity_poly.entity_id
_entity_poly.type
_entity_poly.pdbx_seq_one_letter_code
_entity_poly.pdbx_strand_id
1 'polypeptide(L)'
;MRKMIALLVATAVMLSAFAVFADEPTIIGTPKCKMCHKAKTGDQFKIWSESSHANAFETLKSEASVAIAKEQGLGNPWEEPACLKCHVTQAFLGAELHAKTKYVPEEGVGCEACHGAGSAYKSKKVMQDREAAVAAGLKLEAESNCIQCHNEESPTFKEFDFEARWAEIAHPIPEPAE
;
A
#
# COMPACT_ATOMS: atom_id res chain seq x y z
N MET A 1 -7.30 52.61 -25.07
CA MET A 1 -7.67 51.92 -23.83
C MET A 1 -8.30 50.56 -24.07
N ARG A 2 -9.34 50.37 -24.88
CA ARG A 2 -10.01 49.07 -25.11
C ARG A 2 -9.06 47.96 -25.68
N LYS A 3 -8.12 48.31 -26.55
CA LYS A 3 -7.15 47.32 -27.16
C LYS A 3 -6.07 46.86 -26.17
N MET A 4 -5.68 47.68 -25.21
CA MET A 4 -4.68 47.30 -24.19
C MET A 4 -5.31 46.37 -23.10
N ILE A 5 -6.58 46.58 -22.76
CA ILE A 5 -7.27 45.71 -21.82
C ILE A 5 -7.48 44.30 -22.37
N ALA A 6 -7.75 44.15 -23.68
CA ALA A 6 -7.88 42.88 -24.35
C ALA A 6 -6.54 42.08 -24.37
N LEU A 7 -5.41 42.77 -24.46
CA LEU A 7 -4.07 42.11 -24.47
C LEU A 7 -3.71 41.58 -23.05
N LEU A 8 -4.07 42.31 -21.99
CA LEU A 8 -3.79 41.90 -20.61
C LEU A 8 -4.66 40.71 -20.16
N VAL A 9 -5.90 40.63 -20.65
CA VAL A 9 -6.77 39.47 -20.35
C VAL A 9 -6.30 38.22 -21.08
N ALA A 10 -5.80 38.37 -22.35
CA ALA A 10 -5.28 37.22 -23.10
C ALA A 10 -3.99 36.64 -22.49
N THR A 11 -3.11 37.46 -21.90
CA THR A 11 -1.91 36.98 -21.20
C THR A 11 -2.20 36.33 -19.87
N ALA A 12 -3.22 36.77 -19.13
CA ALA A 12 -3.63 36.16 -17.86
C ALA A 12 -4.23 34.75 -18.05
N VAL A 13 -4.92 34.50 -19.16
CA VAL A 13 -5.51 33.18 -19.47
C VAL A 13 -4.44 32.17 -19.92
N MET A 14 -3.32 32.63 -20.50
CA MET A 14 -2.23 31.71 -20.92
C MET A 14 -1.34 31.22 -19.75
N LEU A 15 -1.37 31.86 -18.59
CA LEU A 15 -0.56 31.45 -17.43
C LEU A 15 -1.23 30.36 -16.55
N SER A 16 -2.47 30.03 -16.80
CA SER A 16 -3.23 29.07 -15.96
C SER A 16 -3.25 27.62 -16.47
N ALA A 17 -2.48 27.27 -17.49
CA ALA A 17 -2.57 25.96 -18.16
C ALA A 17 -1.39 25.01 -17.93
N PHE A 18 -0.53 25.26 -16.95
CA PHE A 18 0.43 24.25 -16.51
C PHE A 18 -0.08 23.56 -15.23
N ALA A 19 -1.17 22.81 -15.35
CA ALA A 19 -1.43 21.75 -14.41
C ALA A 19 -0.32 20.72 -14.62
N VAL A 20 0.68 20.71 -13.73
CA VAL A 20 1.63 19.62 -13.61
C VAL A 20 0.81 18.41 -13.17
N PHE A 21 0.46 17.54 -14.12
CA PHE A 21 -0.02 16.21 -13.79
C PHE A 21 1.17 15.48 -13.15
N ALA A 22 1.29 15.56 -11.83
CA ALA A 22 2.13 14.63 -11.12
C ALA A 22 1.55 13.23 -11.38
N ASP A 23 2.36 12.33 -11.93
CA ASP A 23 1.95 10.92 -12.07
C ASP A 23 1.51 10.41 -10.70
N GLU A 24 0.32 9.83 -10.62
CA GLU A 24 -0.16 9.24 -9.37
C GLU A 24 0.80 8.13 -8.91
N PRO A 25 1.06 8.05 -7.60
CA PRO A 25 1.94 7.00 -7.07
C PRO A 25 1.45 5.61 -7.45
N THR A 26 2.36 4.73 -7.84
CA THR A 26 2.08 3.35 -8.22
C THR A 26 2.74 2.36 -7.28
N ILE A 27 2.17 1.17 -7.16
CA ILE A 27 2.74 0.04 -6.41
C ILE A 27 4.04 -0.39 -7.09
N ILE A 28 5.07 -0.68 -6.30
CA ILE A 28 6.38 -1.12 -6.79
C ILE A 28 6.73 -2.56 -6.39
N GLY A 29 5.96 -3.14 -5.46
CA GLY A 29 6.15 -4.49 -4.93
C GLY A 29 7.19 -4.58 -3.81
N THR A 30 6.95 -5.50 -2.90
CA THR A 30 7.78 -5.77 -1.72
C THR A 30 9.25 -6.04 -2.02
N PRO A 31 9.64 -6.72 -3.13
CA PRO A 31 11.04 -6.93 -3.48
C PRO A 31 11.84 -5.63 -3.65
N LYS A 32 11.20 -4.53 -4.00
CA LYS A 32 11.86 -3.21 -4.09
C LYS A 32 12.18 -2.63 -2.71
N CYS A 33 11.31 -2.83 -1.75
CA CYS A 33 11.52 -2.43 -0.35
C CYS A 33 12.66 -3.24 0.28
N LYS A 34 12.71 -4.55 0.03
CA LYS A 34 13.78 -5.45 0.48
C LYS A 34 15.19 -4.96 0.14
N MET A 35 15.37 -4.22 -0.94
CA MET A 35 16.71 -3.75 -1.36
C MET A 35 17.40 -2.92 -0.29
N CYS A 36 16.63 -2.14 0.49
CA CYS A 36 17.13 -1.26 1.54
C CYS A 36 16.71 -1.71 2.95
N HIS A 37 15.50 -2.22 3.13
CA HIS A 37 14.92 -2.55 4.43
C HIS A 37 15.37 -3.94 4.95
N LYS A 38 16.66 -4.07 5.25
CA LYS A 38 17.35 -5.26 5.77
C LYS A 38 17.95 -4.96 7.15
N ALA A 39 18.88 -5.83 7.61
CA ALA A 39 19.54 -5.73 8.92
C ALA A 39 20.05 -4.33 9.29
N LYS A 40 20.64 -3.60 8.35
CA LYS A 40 21.16 -2.25 8.59
C LYS A 40 20.09 -1.19 8.88
N THR A 41 18.86 -1.47 8.55
CA THR A 41 17.72 -0.54 8.75
C THR A 41 16.70 -1.09 9.74
N GLY A 42 16.96 -2.24 10.39
CA GLY A 42 16.08 -2.84 11.40
C GLY A 42 15.30 -4.05 10.94
N ASP A 43 15.74 -4.72 9.86
CA ASP A 43 15.19 -6.01 9.37
C ASP A 43 13.68 -6.01 9.04
N GLN A 44 13.12 -4.86 8.67
CA GLN A 44 11.67 -4.73 8.39
C GLN A 44 11.18 -5.80 7.41
N PHE A 45 11.96 -6.06 6.33
CA PHE A 45 11.59 -7.07 5.36
C PHE A 45 11.55 -8.47 5.97
N LYS A 46 12.49 -8.81 6.87
CA LYS A 46 12.52 -10.11 7.54
C LYS A 46 11.30 -10.29 8.43
N ILE A 47 11.01 -9.29 9.28
CA ILE A 47 9.84 -9.30 10.17
C ILE A 47 8.56 -9.53 9.37
N TRP A 48 8.36 -8.76 8.29
CA TRP A 48 7.22 -8.94 7.40
C TRP A 48 7.18 -10.35 6.77
N SER A 49 8.31 -10.84 6.25
CA SER A 49 8.35 -12.13 5.53
C SER A 49 8.08 -13.34 6.44
N GLU A 50 8.23 -13.19 7.73
CA GLU A 50 7.92 -14.20 8.76
C GLU A 50 6.48 -14.05 9.30
N SER A 51 5.75 -13.00 8.91
CA SER A 51 4.39 -12.72 9.35
C SER A 51 3.32 -13.45 8.53
N SER A 52 2.12 -13.54 9.08
CA SER A 52 0.94 -14.05 8.38
C SER A 52 0.57 -13.20 7.16
N HIS A 53 0.90 -11.91 7.14
CA HIS A 53 0.62 -11.01 6.03
C HIS A 53 1.35 -11.42 4.75
N ALA A 54 2.60 -11.87 4.84
CA ALA A 54 3.36 -12.37 3.69
C ALA A 54 2.73 -13.63 3.08
N ASN A 55 1.99 -14.41 3.87
CA ASN A 55 1.33 -15.65 3.45
C ASN A 55 -0.17 -15.48 3.19
N ALA A 56 -0.68 -14.24 3.21
CA ALA A 56 -2.12 -13.99 3.16
C ALA A 56 -2.77 -14.55 1.88
N PHE A 57 -2.13 -14.40 0.73
CA PHE A 57 -2.63 -14.96 -0.53
C PHE A 57 -2.61 -16.50 -0.54
N GLU A 58 -1.53 -17.12 -0.05
CA GLU A 58 -1.42 -18.58 0.00
C GLU A 58 -2.47 -19.20 0.93
N THR A 59 -2.87 -18.48 1.98
CA THR A 59 -3.95 -18.90 2.88
C THR A 59 -5.27 -19.14 2.12
N LEU A 60 -5.52 -18.38 1.06
CA LEU A 60 -6.73 -18.55 0.23
C LEU A 60 -6.79 -19.90 -0.48
N LYS A 61 -5.66 -20.59 -0.65
CA LYS A 61 -5.59 -21.92 -1.29
C LYS A 61 -5.83 -23.07 -0.32
N SER A 62 -6.02 -22.78 0.97
CA SER A 62 -6.29 -23.80 2.00
C SER A 62 -7.68 -24.42 1.83
N GLU A 63 -7.84 -25.66 2.29
CA GLU A 63 -9.13 -26.35 2.32
C GLU A 63 -10.19 -25.55 3.09
N ALA A 64 -9.78 -24.90 4.18
CA ALA A 64 -10.67 -24.06 4.99
C ALA A 64 -11.20 -22.86 4.20
N SER A 65 -10.33 -22.16 3.46
CA SER A 65 -10.73 -21.02 2.62
C SER A 65 -11.67 -21.46 1.48
N VAL A 66 -11.39 -22.61 0.87
CA VAL A 66 -12.26 -23.18 -0.18
C VAL A 66 -13.63 -23.55 0.39
N ALA A 67 -13.69 -24.12 1.60
CA ALA A 67 -14.96 -24.43 2.24
C ALA A 67 -15.79 -23.16 2.53
N ILE A 68 -15.16 -22.10 3.06
CA ILE A 68 -15.80 -20.81 3.33
C ILE A 68 -16.34 -20.19 2.02
N ALA A 69 -15.54 -20.16 0.95
CA ALA A 69 -15.98 -19.63 -0.33
C ALA A 69 -17.20 -20.40 -0.86
N LYS A 70 -17.18 -21.71 -0.76
CA LYS A 70 -18.31 -22.57 -1.17
C LYS A 70 -19.58 -22.28 -0.36
N GLU A 71 -19.47 -22.10 0.95
CA GLU A 71 -20.61 -21.74 1.82
C GLU A 71 -21.22 -20.39 1.42
N GLN A 72 -20.40 -19.47 0.94
CA GLN A 72 -20.82 -18.15 0.46
C GLN A 72 -21.27 -18.15 -1.01
N GLY A 73 -21.25 -19.30 -1.69
CA GLY A 73 -21.60 -19.39 -3.11
C GLY A 73 -20.59 -18.75 -4.06
N LEU A 74 -19.35 -18.60 -3.59
CA LEU A 74 -18.23 -18.04 -4.35
C LEU A 74 -17.45 -19.12 -5.11
N GLY A 75 -16.63 -18.71 -6.06
CA GLY A 75 -15.68 -19.56 -6.78
C GLY A 75 -14.40 -19.82 -5.98
N ASN A 76 -13.28 -19.86 -6.69
CA ASN A 76 -11.96 -20.05 -6.07
C ASN A 76 -11.57 -18.85 -5.22
N PRO A 77 -11.28 -18.97 -3.91
CA PRO A 77 -10.98 -17.82 -3.07
C PRO A 77 -9.84 -16.93 -3.58
N TRP A 78 -8.85 -17.52 -4.22
CA TRP A 78 -7.69 -16.80 -4.79
C TRP A 78 -7.99 -16.06 -6.11
N GLU A 79 -9.21 -16.13 -6.63
CA GLU A 79 -9.71 -15.42 -7.80
C GLU A 79 -10.84 -14.45 -7.44
N GLU A 80 -11.41 -14.58 -6.25
CA GLU A 80 -12.57 -13.82 -5.81
C GLU A 80 -12.18 -12.43 -5.29
N PRO A 81 -12.71 -11.34 -5.86
CA PRO A 81 -12.45 -9.98 -5.39
C PRO A 81 -12.80 -9.77 -3.92
N ALA A 82 -13.85 -10.43 -3.43
CA ALA A 82 -14.27 -10.37 -2.03
C ALA A 82 -13.20 -10.89 -1.07
N CYS A 83 -12.40 -11.87 -1.49
CA CYS A 83 -11.28 -12.39 -0.70
C CYS A 83 -10.02 -11.56 -0.93
N LEU A 84 -9.71 -11.27 -2.21
CA LEU A 84 -8.46 -10.59 -2.60
C LEU A 84 -8.33 -9.21 -1.99
N LYS A 85 -9.43 -8.47 -1.74
CA LYS A 85 -9.41 -7.13 -1.14
C LYS A 85 -8.68 -7.06 0.21
N CYS A 86 -8.64 -8.17 0.97
CA CYS A 86 -7.95 -8.26 2.25
C CYS A 86 -6.67 -9.11 2.19
N HIS A 87 -6.51 -9.95 1.17
CA HIS A 87 -5.42 -10.90 1.07
C HIS A 87 -4.33 -10.51 0.06
N VAL A 88 -4.51 -9.38 -0.65
CA VAL A 88 -3.58 -8.93 -1.70
C VAL A 88 -3.46 -7.41 -1.66
N THR A 89 -2.24 -6.90 -1.49
CA THR A 89 -1.95 -5.44 -1.47
C THR A 89 -2.61 -4.69 -2.60
N GLN A 90 -2.58 -5.27 -3.75
CA GLN A 90 -3.07 -4.75 -4.98
C GLN A 90 -4.58 -4.51 -4.94
N ALA A 91 -5.35 -5.52 -4.60
CA ALA A 91 -6.80 -5.40 -4.51
C ALA A 91 -7.22 -4.40 -3.41
N PHE A 92 -6.43 -4.30 -2.34
CA PHE A 92 -6.65 -3.35 -1.25
C PHE A 92 -6.44 -1.89 -1.67
N LEU A 93 -5.38 -1.60 -2.44
CA LEU A 93 -5.05 -0.23 -2.86
C LEU A 93 -5.83 0.25 -4.10
N GLY A 94 -6.56 -0.63 -4.77
CA GLY A 94 -7.35 -0.31 -5.96
C GLY A 94 -6.66 -0.66 -7.28
N ALA A 95 -7.46 -1.02 -8.28
CA ALA A 95 -6.98 -1.59 -9.54
C ALA A 95 -6.18 -0.61 -10.41
N GLU A 96 -6.46 0.69 -10.34
CA GLU A 96 -5.78 1.71 -11.15
C GLU A 96 -4.28 1.80 -10.86
N LEU A 97 -3.88 1.47 -9.63
CA LEU A 97 -2.48 1.49 -9.20
C LEU A 97 -1.66 0.32 -9.75
N HIS A 98 -2.28 -0.58 -10.50
CA HIS A 98 -1.67 -1.82 -11.00
C HIS A 98 -1.03 -1.72 -12.37
N ALA A 99 -1.54 -0.87 -13.23
CA ALA A 99 -1.26 -0.91 -14.67
C ALA A 99 0.23 -0.73 -15.05
N LYS A 100 1.08 -0.35 -14.10
CA LYS A 100 2.51 -0.07 -14.32
C LYS A 100 3.46 -0.94 -13.47
N THR A 101 2.98 -1.92 -12.71
CA THR A 101 3.81 -2.63 -11.72
C THR A 101 4.05 -4.09 -12.08
N LYS A 102 5.19 -4.62 -11.61
CA LYS A 102 5.50 -6.05 -11.65
C LYS A 102 5.05 -6.77 -10.36
N TYR A 103 4.06 -6.21 -9.69
CA TYR A 103 3.51 -6.82 -8.49
C TYR A 103 2.77 -8.12 -8.85
N VAL A 104 2.88 -9.10 -7.98
CA VAL A 104 2.20 -10.39 -8.12
C VAL A 104 1.37 -10.68 -6.87
N PRO A 105 0.16 -11.26 -7.02
CA PRO A 105 -0.73 -11.55 -5.89
C PRO A 105 -0.07 -12.40 -4.80
N GLU A 106 0.86 -13.28 -5.17
CA GLU A 106 1.59 -14.17 -4.29
C GLU A 106 2.45 -13.44 -3.24
N GLU A 107 2.68 -12.11 -3.39
CA GLU A 107 3.29 -11.30 -2.34
C GLU A 107 2.38 -11.08 -1.12
N GLY A 108 1.10 -11.43 -1.22
CA GLY A 108 0.14 -11.29 -0.13
C GLY A 108 -0.12 -9.82 0.26
N VAL A 109 -0.23 -9.56 1.55
CA VAL A 109 -0.35 -8.21 2.12
C VAL A 109 1.05 -7.69 2.39
N GLY A 110 1.61 -6.97 1.41
CA GLY A 110 2.97 -6.46 1.43
C GLY A 110 3.11 -5.08 2.08
N CYS A 111 4.33 -4.55 2.04
CA CYS A 111 4.68 -3.28 2.67
C CYS A 111 3.73 -2.13 2.29
N GLU A 112 3.37 -2.05 1.02
CA GLU A 112 2.57 -0.95 0.48
C GLU A 112 1.09 -0.98 0.90
N ALA A 113 0.59 -2.12 1.39
CA ALA A 113 -0.76 -2.18 1.96
C ALA A 113 -0.89 -1.27 3.19
N CYS A 114 0.15 -1.21 4.02
CA CYS A 114 0.21 -0.34 5.19
C CYS A 114 0.79 1.04 4.84
N HIS A 115 1.85 1.07 4.03
CA HIS A 115 2.65 2.27 3.78
C HIS A 115 2.24 3.08 2.55
N GLY A 116 1.26 2.62 1.76
CA GLY A 116 0.82 3.25 0.51
C GLY A 116 1.78 3.00 -0.66
N ALA A 117 1.36 3.41 -1.86
CA ALA A 117 2.08 3.15 -3.11
C ALA A 117 3.47 3.79 -3.15
N GLY A 118 4.51 2.98 -3.28
CA GLY A 118 5.91 3.32 -3.00
C GLY A 118 6.64 4.11 -4.08
N SER A 119 6.08 4.25 -5.29
CA SER A 119 6.84 4.79 -6.42
C SER A 119 7.38 6.21 -6.19
N ALA A 120 6.65 7.06 -5.46
CA ALA A 120 7.01 8.45 -5.22
C ALA A 120 8.02 8.62 -4.07
N TYR A 121 7.99 7.75 -3.04
CA TYR A 121 8.84 7.90 -1.86
C TYR A 121 10.02 6.91 -1.78
N LYS A 122 10.10 5.89 -2.65
CA LYS A 122 11.11 4.81 -2.59
C LYS A 122 12.57 5.25 -2.74
N SER A 123 12.84 6.47 -3.20
CA SER A 123 14.22 6.91 -3.42
C SER A 123 14.93 7.11 -2.09
N LYS A 124 16.24 6.76 -2.02
CA LYS A 124 17.04 6.91 -0.80
C LYS A 124 16.97 8.34 -0.24
N LYS A 125 17.03 9.34 -1.11
CA LYS A 125 16.99 10.77 -0.72
C LYS A 125 15.68 11.10 -0.01
N VAL A 126 14.54 10.64 -0.54
CA VAL A 126 13.22 10.89 0.05
C VAL A 126 13.06 10.09 1.35
N MET A 127 13.45 8.79 1.37
CA MET A 127 13.33 7.93 2.55
C MET A 127 14.21 8.34 3.74
N GLN A 128 15.27 9.09 3.51
CA GLN A 128 16.12 9.64 4.58
C GLN A 128 15.53 10.92 5.22
N ASP A 129 14.50 11.48 4.62
CA ASP A 129 13.75 12.62 5.11
C ASP A 129 12.30 12.18 5.35
N ARG A 130 11.93 12.00 6.63
CA ARG A 130 10.61 11.50 7.03
C ARG A 130 9.47 12.41 6.54
N GLU A 131 9.66 13.72 6.63
CA GLU A 131 8.64 14.69 6.21
C GLU A 131 8.45 14.65 4.69
N ALA A 132 9.55 14.59 3.94
CA ALA A 132 9.52 14.45 2.50
C ALA A 132 8.87 13.12 2.06
N ALA A 133 9.13 12.02 2.78
CA ALA A 133 8.53 10.72 2.50
C ALA A 133 7.02 10.73 2.72
N VAL A 134 6.55 11.32 3.83
CA VAL A 134 5.12 11.48 4.13
C VAL A 134 4.45 12.39 3.09
N ALA A 135 5.08 13.51 2.74
CA ALA A 135 4.58 14.40 1.70
C ALA A 135 4.50 13.72 0.32
N ALA A 136 5.35 12.73 0.06
CA ALA A 136 5.34 11.91 -1.15
C ALA A 136 4.40 10.69 -1.07
N GLY A 137 3.58 10.57 -0.01
CA GLY A 137 2.54 9.55 0.11
C GLY A 137 2.88 8.35 1.00
N LEU A 138 4.02 8.37 1.72
CA LEU A 138 4.28 7.37 2.75
C LEU A 138 3.24 7.51 3.86
N LYS A 139 2.48 6.45 4.08
CA LYS A 139 1.58 6.35 5.23
C LYS A 139 2.35 5.83 6.44
N LEU A 140 2.10 6.42 7.58
CA LEU A 140 2.54 5.92 8.87
C LEU A 140 1.44 5.04 9.45
N GLU A 141 1.84 4.10 10.28
CA GLU A 141 0.95 3.10 10.85
C GLU A 141 -0.12 3.74 11.73
N ALA A 142 -1.33 3.23 11.61
CA ALA A 142 -2.45 3.57 12.49
C ALA A 142 -3.43 2.39 12.51
N GLU A 143 -4.15 2.24 13.60
CA GLU A 143 -5.21 1.25 13.76
C GLU A 143 -6.20 1.27 12.61
N SER A 144 -6.52 2.48 12.08
CA SER A 144 -7.40 2.67 10.94
C SER A 144 -6.95 1.93 9.66
N ASN A 145 -5.67 1.61 9.51
CA ASN A 145 -5.19 0.78 8.41
C ASN A 145 -5.53 -0.70 8.63
N CYS A 146 -5.42 -1.18 9.86
CA CYS A 146 -5.65 -2.58 10.22
C CYS A 146 -7.12 -2.97 10.08
N ILE A 147 -8.02 -2.15 10.60
CA ILE A 147 -9.46 -2.43 10.61
C ILE A 147 -10.11 -2.41 9.23
N GLN A 148 -9.42 -1.97 8.19
CA GLN A 148 -9.93 -2.08 6.82
C GLN A 148 -10.01 -3.54 6.34
N CYS A 149 -9.20 -4.44 6.91
CA CYS A 149 -9.23 -5.87 6.62
C CYS A 149 -9.63 -6.69 7.86
N HIS A 150 -9.24 -6.24 9.07
CA HIS A 150 -9.57 -6.90 10.34
C HIS A 150 -10.90 -6.38 10.89
N ASN A 151 -12.01 -6.77 10.25
CA ASN A 151 -13.37 -6.34 10.56
C ASN A 151 -14.40 -7.45 10.29
N GLU A 152 -15.67 -7.20 10.57
CA GLU A 152 -16.77 -8.16 10.47
C GLU A 152 -17.09 -8.62 9.03
N GLU A 153 -16.53 -8.00 8.01
CA GLU A 153 -16.66 -8.49 6.63
C GLU A 153 -15.87 -9.78 6.39
N SER A 154 -14.87 -10.06 7.23
CA SER A 154 -14.15 -11.33 7.19
C SER A 154 -15.01 -12.45 7.80
N PRO A 155 -15.25 -13.55 7.08
CA PRO A 155 -16.03 -14.67 7.60
C PRO A 155 -15.37 -15.39 8.80
N THR A 156 -14.10 -15.10 9.04
CA THR A 156 -13.32 -15.65 10.17
C THR A 156 -12.97 -14.59 11.20
N PHE A 157 -13.61 -13.43 11.13
CA PHE A 157 -13.34 -12.32 12.06
C PHE A 157 -13.51 -12.76 13.50
N LYS A 158 -12.57 -12.31 14.30
CA LYS A 158 -12.62 -12.33 15.76
C LYS A 158 -12.34 -10.92 16.23
N GLU A 159 -12.65 -10.63 17.48
CA GLU A 159 -12.31 -9.36 18.10
C GLU A 159 -10.83 -9.00 17.80
N PHE A 160 -10.61 -7.77 17.36
CA PHE A 160 -9.30 -7.28 16.96
C PHE A 160 -8.74 -6.38 18.05
N ASP A 161 -7.76 -6.90 18.78
CA ASP A 161 -6.95 -6.13 19.75
C ASP A 161 -5.76 -5.53 19.00
N PHE A 162 -5.83 -4.22 18.74
CA PHE A 162 -4.78 -3.52 17.99
C PHE A 162 -3.42 -3.62 18.69
N GLU A 163 -3.35 -3.37 19.99
CA GLU A 163 -2.07 -3.34 20.72
C GLU A 163 -1.36 -4.70 20.68
N ALA A 164 -2.11 -5.78 20.93
CA ALA A 164 -1.59 -7.14 20.87
C ALA A 164 -1.12 -7.50 19.45
N ARG A 165 -1.91 -7.18 18.43
CA ARG A 165 -1.57 -7.48 17.03
C ARG A 165 -0.47 -6.61 16.46
N TRP A 166 -0.43 -5.35 16.88
CA TRP A 166 0.66 -4.45 16.54
C TRP A 166 2.00 -4.98 17.04
N ALA A 167 2.06 -5.46 18.27
CA ALA A 167 3.29 -6.02 18.85
C ALA A 167 3.86 -7.21 18.05
N GLU A 168 3.01 -7.96 17.32
CA GLU A 168 3.43 -9.09 16.49
C GLU A 168 4.12 -8.67 15.18
N ILE A 169 3.78 -7.49 14.63
CA ILE A 169 4.24 -7.06 13.30
C ILE A 169 5.03 -5.75 13.31
N ALA A 170 5.07 -5.05 14.43
CA ALA A 170 5.82 -3.82 14.57
C ALA A 170 7.29 -4.05 14.21
N HIS A 171 7.85 -3.13 13.47
CA HIS A 171 9.27 -3.18 13.12
C HIS A 171 9.96 -1.86 13.50
N PRO A 172 11.29 -1.88 13.74
CA PRO A 172 12.03 -0.70 14.16
C PRO A 172 11.97 0.42 13.12
N ILE A 173 11.92 1.65 13.61
CA ILE A 173 12.17 2.84 12.79
C ILE A 173 13.69 2.92 12.63
N PRO A 174 14.22 3.02 11.38
CA PRO A 174 15.64 3.18 11.17
C PRO A 174 16.17 4.45 11.83
N GLU A 175 17.29 4.35 12.51
CA GLU A 175 17.99 5.52 12.99
C GLU A 175 18.46 6.40 11.82
N PRO A 176 18.41 7.74 11.94
CA PRO A 176 18.98 8.63 10.94
C PRO A 176 20.44 8.26 10.67
N ALA A 177 20.85 8.22 9.41
CA ALA A 177 22.26 8.02 9.08
C ALA A 177 23.06 9.25 9.60
N GLU A 178 24.07 9.00 10.46
CA GLU A 178 25.02 10.02 10.90
C GLU A 178 25.85 10.56 9.72
#